data_bfb0a1caad2d9accf091c0cf5abefb64
#
_entry.id   bfb0a1caad2d9accf091c0cf5abefb64
#
_cell.length_a   1.000
_cell.length_b   1.000
_cell.length_c   1.000
_cell.angle_alpha   90.00
_cell.angle_beta   90.00
_cell.angle_gamma   90.00
#
_symmetry.space_group_name_H-M   'P 1'
#
loop_
_entity.id
_entity.type
_entity.pdbx_description
1 polymer ?
#
loop_
_entity_poly.entity_id
_entity_poly.type
_entity_poly.pdbx_seq_one_letter_code
_entity_poly.pdbx_strand_id
1 'polypeptide(L)'
;MGCELMPLGSSEISIERVMPLASEWQKIWEKIDPIVWDYRHVFELDLEMDEGYRVLKYGGGAEYHAHHDHFRNNSRSLSLVAFLNDNFIGGNLVFPRFNVNIQPKAGSVIMFPSNYPYLHIAEPVGEKDDTVKYSLVTWFQ
;
A
#
# COMPACT_ATOMS: atom_id res chain seq x y z
N MET A 1 23.19 -7.77 -3.45
CA MET A 1 22.13 -8.39 -4.27
C MET A 1 20.82 -7.92 -3.72
N GLY A 2 20.22 -6.93 -4.36
CA GLY A 2 18.86 -6.51 -4.02
C GLY A 2 17.93 -7.67 -4.31
N CYS A 3 17.27 -8.19 -3.30
CA CYS A 3 16.07 -8.98 -3.50
C CYS A 3 14.97 -8.01 -3.90
N GLU A 4 14.92 -7.62 -5.16
CA GLU A 4 13.67 -7.19 -5.74
C GLU A 4 12.74 -8.37 -5.54
N LEU A 5 11.71 -8.17 -4.72
CA LEU A 5 10.59 -9.08 -4.71
C LEU A 5 9.98 -9.01 -6.10
N MET A 6 10.42 -9.92 -6.92
CA MET A 6 9.72 -10.20 -8.15
C MET A 6 8.39 -10.81 -7.74
N PRO A 7 7.26 -10.21 -8.09
CA PRO A 7 6.00 -10.88 -8.02
C PRO A 7 6.12 -12.16 -8.85
N LEU A 8 5.82 -13.30 -8.25
CA LEU A 8 5.87 -14.59 -8.93
C LEU A 8 4.55 -14.82 -9.65
N GLY A 9 4.54 -14.66 -10.95
CA GLY A 9 3.42 -15.09 -11.78
C GLY A 9 2.87 -14.07 -12.76
N SER A 10 1.96 -14.50 -13.61
CA SER A 10 1.35 -13.72 -14.72
C SER A 10 0.50 -12.52 -14.28
N SER A 11 0.24 -12.34 -12.99
CA SER A 11 -0.48 -11.20 -12.42
C SER A 11 0.33 -9.90 -12.37
N GLU A 12 1.64 -9.95 -12.55
CA GLU A 12 2.53 -8.79 -12.57
C GLU A 12 2.19 -7.75 -13.62
N ILE A 13 1.65 -8.18 -14.74
CA ILE A 13 1.41 -7.34 -15.92
C ILE A 13 0.32 -6.28 -15.64
N SER A 14 -0.45 -6.44 -14.57
CA SER A 14 -1.61 -5.61 -14.30
C SER A 14 -1.39 -4.54 -13.22
N ILE A 15 -0.20 -4.47 -12.61
CA ILE A 15 0.13 -3.43 -11.63
C ILE A 15 1.03 -2.38 -12.27
N GLU A 16 0.52 -1.18 -12.43
CA GLU A 16 1.24 -0.06 -13.02
C GLU A 16 1.49 1.03 -11.98
N ARG A 17 2.63 1.69 -12.06
CA ARG A 17 2.87 2.93 -11.33
C ARG A 17 2.30 4.10 -12.11
N VAL A 18 1.44 4.86 -11.46
CA VAL A 18 0.87 6.09 -11.99
C VAL A 18 1.58 7.28 -11.35
N MET A 19 2.01 8.25 -12.16
CA MET A 19 2.67 9.46 -11.69
C MET A 19 1.69 10.63 -11.73
N PRO A 20 1.12 11.04 -10.59
CA PRO A 20 0.30 12.24 -10.51
C PRO A 20 1.09 13.52 -10.80
N LEU A 21 0.40 14.59 -11.15
CA LEU A 21 1.00 15.92 -11.26
C LEU A 21 1.50 16.41 -9.90
N ALA A 22 2.52 17.25 -9.88
CA ALA A 22 3.10 17.77 -8.64
C ALA A 22 2.08 18.48 -7.73
N SER A 23 1.11 19.19 -8.32
CA SER A 23 0.01 19.82 -7.58
C SER A 23 -0.93 18.82 -6.90
N GLU A 24 -1.10 17.64 -7.47
CA GLU A 24 -1.90 16.57 -6.87
C GLU A 24 -1.15 15.91 -5.70
N TRP A 25 0.16 15.76 -5.82
CA TRP A 25 1.00 15.28 -4.72
C TRP A 25 0.90 16.16 -3.48
N GLN A 26 0.94 17.47 -3.65
CA GLN A 26 0.80 18.39 -2.53
C GLN A 26 -0.54 18.24 -1.81
N LYS A 27 -1.64 18.13 -2.54
CA LYS A 27 -2.98 17.91 -1.96
C LYS A 27 -3.08 16.58 -1.20
N ILE A 28 -2.43 15.54 -1.70
CA ILE A 28 -2.36 14.24 -1.03
C ILE A 28 -1.57 14.39 0.28
N TRP A 29 -0.39 15.00 0.21
CA TRP A 29 0.47 15.26 1.36
C TRP A 29 -0.26 16.01 2.48
N GLU A 30 -0.90 17.13 2.15
CA GLU A 30 -1.64 17.95 3.11
C GLU A 30 -2.75 17.18 3.86
N LYS A 31 -3.26 16.11 3.28
CA LYS A 31 -4.26 15.24 3.91
C LYS A 31 -3.66 14.10 4.72
N ILE A 32 -2.55 13.56 4.29
CA ILE A 32 -1.91 12.39 4.91
C ILE A 32 -0.99 12.78 6.05
N ASP A 33 -0.25 13.86 5.91
CA ASP A 33 0.73 14.30 6.90
C ASP A 33 0.15 14.44 8.33
N PRO A 34 -1.01 15.07 8.54
CA PRO A 34 -1.61 15.14 9.88
C PRO A 34 -1.92 13.76 10.47
N ILE A 35 -2.37 12.80 9.65
CA ILE A 35 -2.70 11.44 10.09
C ILE A 35 -1.44 10.69 10.53
N VAL A 36 -0.38 10.82 9.74
CA VAL A 36 0.93 10.23 10.09
C VAL A 36 1.50 10.85 11.34
N TRP A 37 1.36 12.17 11.48
CA TRP A 37 1.81 12.91 12.66
C TRP A 37 1.11 12.44 13.93
N ASP A 38 -0.22 12.30 13.89
CA ASP A 38 -1.02 11.80 15.01
C ASP A 38 -0.63 10.37 15.38
N TYR A 39 -0.46 9.50 14.38
CA TYR A 39 -0.04 8.11 14.58
C TYR A 39 1.36 8.04 15.23
N ARG A 40 2.30 8.79 14.68
CA ARG A 40 3.66 8.92 15.23
C ARG A 40 3.66 9.36 16.68
N HIS A 41 2.84 10.35 17.02
CA HIS A 41 2.74 10.88 18.36
C HIS A 41 2.11 9.88 19.34
N VAL A 42 1.02 9.22 18.95
CA VAL A 42 0.32 8.23 19.79
C VAL A 42 1.20 7.03 20.12
N PHE A 43 2.02 6.58 19.20
CA PHE A 43 2.88 5.41 19.36
C PHE A 43 4.35 5.76 19.68
N GLU A 44 4.65 7.03 19.90
CA GLU A 44 6.01 7.52 20.22
C GLU A 44 7.06 7.04 19.20
N LEU A 45 6.70 7.08 17.89
CA LEU A 45 7.58 6.60 16.83
C LEU A 45 8.54 7.70 16.39
N ASP A 46 9.81 7.34 16.25
CA ASP A 46 10.83 8.19 15.64
C ASP A 46 10.94 7.85 14.15
N LEU A 47 10.16 8.56 13.34
CA LEU A 47 10.14 8.40 11.88
C LEU A 47 10.83 9.60 11.24
N GLU A 48 11.85 9.35 10.46
CA GLU A 48 12.66 10.41 9.88
C GLU A 48 12.11 10.90 8.54
N MET A 49 11.84 9.99 7.61
CA MET A 49 11.47 10.34 6.23
C MET A 49 10.50 9.33 5.64
N ASP A 50 9.68 9.80 4.71
CA ASP A 50 8.97 8.90 3.78
C ASP A 50 9.83 8.60 2.53
N GLU A 51 9.51 7.49 1.87
CA GLU A 51 10.19 7.09 0.61
C GLU A 51 9.56 7.72 -0.64
N GLY A 52 8.72 8.72 -0.48
CA GLY A 52 7.87 9.27 -1.53
C GLY A 52 6.64 8.39 -1.79
N TYR A 53 5.60 9.04 -2.29
CA TYR A 53 4.31 8.39 -2.54
C TYR A 53 4.29 7.72 -3.91
N ARG A 54 3.69 6.55 -3.99
CA ARG A 54 3.49 5.79 -5.22
C ARG A 54 2.03 5.46 -5.38
N VAL A 55 1.48 5.75 -6.55
CA VAL A 55 0.13 5.28 -6.92
C VAL A 55 0.27 4.00 -7.72
N LEU A 56 -0.39 2.96 -7.24
CA LEU A 56 -0.44 1.64 -7.86
C LEU A 56 -1.82 1.44 -8.49
N LYS A 57 -1.83 1.06 -9.75
CA LYS A 57 -3.02 0.68 -10.50
C LYS A 57 -3.06 -0.83 -10.64
N TYR A 58 -4.10 -1.46 -10.12
CA TYR A 58 -4.35 -2.89 -10.24
C TYR A 58 -5.48 -3.10 -11.25
N GLY A 59 -5.18 -3.74 -12.37
CA GLY A 59 -6.19 -4.19 -13.33
C GLY A 59 -6.93 -5.44 -12.85
N GLY A 60 -7.89 -5.91 -13.63
CA GLY A 60 -8.61 -7.13 -13.31
C GLY A 60 -7.67 -8.33 -13.15
N GLY A 61 -7.88 -9.13 -12.09
CA GLY A 61 -7.04 -10.27 -11.72
C GLY A 61 -5.72 -9.91 -11.05
N ALA A 62 -5.34 -8.63 -10.98
CA ALA A 62 -4.07 -8.23 -10.34
C ALA A 62 -4.11 -8.41 -8.82
N GLU A 63 -3.03 -8.96 -8.31
CA GLU A 63 -2.84 -9.22 -6.88
C GLU A 63 -1.41 -8.88 -6.47
N TYR A 64 -1.18 -8.77 -5.17
CA TYR A 64 0.16 -8.71 -4.61
C TYR A 64 0.31 -9.83 -3.57
N HIS A 65 1.23 -10.75 -3.85
CA HIS A 65 1.44 -11.92 -2.99
C HIS A 65 1.86 -11.55 -1.57
N ALA A 66 1.78 -12.54 -0.67
CA ALA A 66 2.15 -12.39 0.72
C ALA A 66 3.58 -11.87 0.88
N HIS A 67 3.74 -10.72 1.52
CA HIS A 67 5.02 -10.09 1.79
C HIS A 67 4.96 -9.24 3.06
N HIS A 68 6.11 -8.82 3.54
CA HIS A 68 6.27 -7.72 4.49
C HIS A 68 7.15 -6.65 3.85
N ASP A 69 7.06 -5.43 4.31
CA ASP A 69 7.70 -4.28 3.66
C ASP A 69 9.11 -3.98 4.14
N HIS A 70 9.48 -4.54 5.30
CA HIS A 70 10.81 -4.38 5.86
C HIS A 70 11.79 -5.41 5.26
N PHE A 71 12.92 -4.95 4.76
CA PHE A 71 13.98 -5.80 4.19
C PHE A 71 15.34 -5.48 4.81
N ARG A 72 16.28 -6.39 4.63
CA ARG A 72 17.65 -6.27 5.17
C ARG A 72 18.34 -4.95 4.79
N ASN A 73 18.07 -4.45 3.60
CA ASN A 73 18.68 -3.22 3.08
C ASN A 73 17.72 -2.04 3.06
N ASN A 74 16.60 -2.15 3.75
CA ASN A 74 15.56 -1.14 3.79
C ASN A 74 14.94 -1.12 5.18
N SER A 75 15.22 -0.07 5.93
CA SER A 75 14.82 0.09 7.33
C SER A 75 13.41 0.63 7.50
N ARG A 76 12.46 0.23 6.64
CA ARG A 76 11.05 0.63 6.75
C ARG A 76 10.48 0.24 8.10
N SER A 77 9.99 1.22 8.84
CA SER A 77 9.38 1.05 10.15
C SER A 77 7.86 1.05 10.08
N LEU A 78 7.29 1.92 9.25
CA LEU A 78 5.85 2.08 9.09
C LEU A 78 5.47 2.04 7.61
N SER A 79 4.41 1.29 7.30
CA SER A 79 3.77 1.22 5.98
C SER A 79 2.45 1.98 6.00
N LEU A 80 2.14 2.66 4.91
CA LEU A 80 0.88 3.35 4.69
C LEU A 80 0.29 2.92 3.35
N VAL A 81 -0.97 2.53 3.37
CA VAL A 81 -1.79 2.24 2.19
C VAL A 81 -3.05 3.08 2.24
N ALA A 82 -3.28 3.90 1.22
CA ALA A 82 -4.53 4.62 1.04
C ALA A 82 -5.29 4.08 -0.17
N PHE A 83 -6.59 3.87 -0.03
CA PHE A 83 -7.45 3.43 -1.13
C PHE A 83 -8.07 4.65 -1.81
N LEU A 84 -7.84 4.79 -3.11
CA LEU A 84 -8.28 5.94 -3.88
C LEU A 84 -9.66 5.75 -4.51
N ASN A 85 -10.09 4.49 -4.67
CA ASN A 85 -11.42 4.12 -5.14
C ASN A 85 -11.89 2.81 -4.50
N ASP A 86 -13.17 2.50 -4.65
CA ASP A 86 -13.81 1.29 -4.12
C ASP A 86 -14.88 0.69 -5.08
N ASN A 87 -14.93 1.18 -6.31
CA ASN A 87 -15.87 0.75 -7.34
C ASN A 87 -15.37 -0.51 -8.09
N PHE A 88 -14.86 -1.49 -7.35
CA PHE A 88 -14.35 -2.78 -7.85
C PHE A 88 -14.73 -3.91 -6.89
N ILE A 89 -14.49 -5.15 -7.29
CA ILE A 89 -14.72 -6.35 -6.49
C ILE A 89 -13.39 -6.98 -6.11
N GLY A 90 -13.30 -7.53 -4.90
CA GLY A 90 -12.05 -8.12 -4.40
C GLY A 90 -11.02 -7.07 -4.00
N GLY A 91 -9.75 -7.37 -4.20
CA GLY A 91 -8.65 -6.46 -3.92
C GLY A 91 -8.46 -6.11 -2.44
N ASN A 92 -8.95 -6.96 -1.52
CA ASN A 92 -8.86 -6.74 -0.08
C ASN A 92 -7.39 -6.72 0.38
N LEU A 93 -7.13 -5.98 1.44
CA LEU A 93 -5.86 -6.04 2.15
C LEU A 93 -6.00 -7.00 3.32
N VAL A 94 -5.25 -8.10 3.28
CA VAL A 94 -5.36 -9.19 4.26
C VAL A 94 -4.09 -9.33 5.07
N PHE A 95 -4.24 -9.43 6.39
CA PHE A 95 -3.17 -9.75 7.34
C PHE A 95 -3.45 -11.12 7.95
N PRO A 96 -2.94 -12.22 7.36
CA PRO A 96 -3.32 -13.58 7.74
C PRO A 96 -3.00 -13.91 9.20
N ARG A 97 -1.90 -13.38 9.74
CA ARG A 97 -1.48 -13.63 11.13
C ARG A 97 -2.40 -13.05 12.17
N PHE A 98 -3.12 -12.00 11.82
CA PHE A 98 -4.05 -11.30 12.71
C PHE A 98 -5.51 -11.66 12.40
N ASN A 99 -5.76 -12.48 11.38
CA ASN A 99 -7.10 -12.78 10.87
C ASN A 99 -7.88 -11.50 10.53
N VAL A 100 -7.18 -10.52 9.95
CA VAL A 100 -7.74 -9.23 9.53
C VAL A 100 -7.88 -9.21 8.02
N ASN A 101 -9.08 -8.89 7.56
CA ASN A 101 -9.41 -8.70 6.15
C ASN A 101 -10.07 -7.33 5.99
N ILE A 102 -9.41 -6.44 5.25
CA ILE A 102 -9.84 -5.05 5.05
C ILE A 102 -10.34 -4.89 3.63
N GLN A 103 -11.64 -4.69 3.49
CA GLN A 103 -12.21 -4.28 2.21
C GLN A 103 -11.84 -2.84 1.92
N PRO A 104 -11.29 -2.54 0.74
CA PRO A 104 -11.00 -1.18 0.32
C PRO A 104 -12.22 -0.28 0.37
N LYS A 105 -12.03 0.92 0.93
CA LYS A 105 -13.02 1.99 0.92
C LYS A 105 -12.33 3.28 0.49
N ALA A 106 -12.87 3.94 -0.52
CA ALA A 106 -12.31 5.18 -1.04
C ALA A 106 -12.09 6.22 0.07
N GLY A 107 -10.90 6.80 0.12
CA GLY A 107 -10.50 7.78 1.14
C GLY A 107 -10.06 7.19 2.48
N SER A 108 -10.07 5.86 2.66
CA SER A 108 -9.50 5.25 3.86
C SER A 108 -7.99 5.08 3.78
N VAL A 109 -7.34 5.20 4.92
CA VAL A 109 -5.89 5.03 5.10
C VAL A 109 -5.66 3.95 6.14
N ILE A 110 -4.79 3.02 5.81
CA ILE A 110 -4.34 1.95 6.70
C ILE A 110 -2.86 2.15 6.96
N MET A 111 -2.48 2.21 8.24
CA MET A 111 -1.08 2.24 8.66
C MET A 111 -0.76 1.03 9.53
N PHE A 112 0.40 0.46 9.33
CA PHE A 112 0.85 -0.73 10.05
C PHE A 112 2.38 -0.82 10.07
N PRO A 113 2.98 -1.46 11.09
CA PRO A 113 4.41 -1.72 11.13
C PRO A 113 4.86 -2.55 9.91
N SER A 114 5.99 -2.18 9.33
CA SER A 114 6.49 -2.80 8.09
C SER A 114 7.11 -4.18 8.29
N ASN A 115 7.34 -4.60 9.53
CA ASN A 115 8.13 -5.78 9.87
C ASN A 115 7.37 -7.12 9.73
N TYR A 116 8.09 -8.21 9.91
CA TYR A 116 7.67 -9.58 9.68
C TYR A 116 6.31 -10.02 10.25
N PRO A 117 5.85 -9.64 11.47
CA PRO A 117 4.51 -10.03 11.93
C PRO A 117 3.38 -9.51 11.05
N TYR A 118 3.61 -8.39 10.34
CA TYR A 118 2.63 -7.74 9.49
C TYR A 118 2.74 -8.16 8.02
N LEU A 119 3.02 -9.46 7.81
CA LEU A 119 2.88 -10.05 6.49
C LEU A 119 1.46 -9.84 5.98
N HIS A 120 1.34 -9.32 4.76
CA HIS A 120 0.06 -8.95 4.16
C HIS A 120 -0.03 -9.34 2.69
N ILE A 121 -1.26 -9.35 2.20
CA ILE A 121 -1.63 -9.75 0.85
C ILE A 121 -2.58 -8.68 0.30
N ALA A 122 -2.39 -8.25 -0.94
CA ALA A 122 -3.47 -7.59 -1.68
C ALA A 122 -4.15 -8.67 -2.55
N GLU A 123 -5.37 -9.06 -2.18
CA GLU A 123 -6.12 -10.08 -2.90
C GLU A 123 -6.41 -9.67 -4.35
N PRO A 124 -6.67 -10.64 -5.24
CA PRO A 124 -7.00 -10.35 -6.62
C PRO A 124 -8.17 -9.36 -6.75
N VAL A 125 -8.00 -8.37 -7.62
CA VAL A 125 -9.09 -7.52 -8.09
C VAL A 125 -9.94 -8.34 -9.08
N GLY A 126 -11.26 -8.18 -9.05
CA GLY A 126 -12.14 -8.97 -9.90
C GLY A 126 -11.76 -8.96 -11.40
N GLU A 127 -12.05 -10.05 -12.10
CA GLU A 127 -11.57 -10.35 -13.45
C GLU A 127 -12.22 -9.54 -14.59
N LYS A 128 -13.06 -8.57 -14.29
CA LYS A 128 -13.71 -7.77 -15.35
C LYS A 128 -12.72 -6.75 -15.93
N ASP A 129 -12.66 -6.66 -17.25
CA ASP A 129 -11.77 -5.78 -17.99
C ASP A 129 -11.85 -4.29 -17.58
N ASP A 130 -12.99 -3.86 -17.06
CA ASP A 130 -13.24 -2.48 -16.62
C ASP A 130 -12.97 -2.26 -15.12
N THR A 131 -12.48 -3.26 -14.42
CA THR A 131 -12.30 -3.18 -12.97
C THR A 131 -10.87 -2.75 -12.64
N VAL A 132 -10.72 -1.59 -12.04
CA VAL A 132 -9.42 -1.03 -11.66
C VAL A 132 -9.45 -0.56 -10.22
N LYS A 133 -8.47 -1.00 -9.46
CA LYS A 133 -8.19 -0.50 -8.11
C LYS A 133 -7.00 0.45 -8.14
N TYR A 134 -7.13 1.59 -7.49
CA TYR A 134 -6.03 2.52 -7.26
C TYR A 134 -5.70 2.58 -5.77
N SER A 135 -4.43 2.34 -5.44
CA SER A 135 -3.90 2.49 -4.09
C SER A 135 -2.71 3.44 -4.10
N LEU A 136 -2.62 4.27 -3.09
CA LEU A 136 -1.45 5.07 -2.81
C LEU A 136 -0.68 4.39 -1.69
N VAL A 137 0.63 4.25 -1.85
CA VAL A 137 1.49 3.62 -0.85
C VAL A 137 2.71 4.49 -0.57
N THR A 138 3.14 4.47 0.68
CA THR A 138 4.43 5.02 1.10
C THR A 138 4.93 4.29 2.33
N TRP A 139 6.20 4.47 2.64
CA TRP A 139 6.86 3.89 3.80
C TRP A 139 7.70 4.93 4.50
N PHE A 140 7.80 4.80 5.81
CA PHE A 140 8.61 5.66 6.67
C PHE A 140 9.73 4.86 7.32
N GLN A 141 10.89 5.48 7.45
CA GLN A 141 12.07 4.93 8.10
C GLN A 141 12.28 5.52 9.48
#